data_15e5653d035c076ffbdd4c59b2836984
#
_entry.id   15e5653d035c076ffbdd4c59b2836984
#
_cell.length_a   1.000
_cell.length_b   1.000
_cell.length_c   1.000
_cell.angle_alpha   90.00
_cell.angle_beta   90.00
_cell.angle_gamma   90.00
#
_symmetry.space_group_name_H-M   'P 1'
#
loop_
_entity.id
_entity.type
_entity.pdbx_description
1 polymer ?
#
loop_
_entity_poly.entity_id
_entity_poly.type
_entity_poly.pdbx_seq_one_letter_code
_entity_poly.pdbx_strand_id
1 'polypeptide(L)'
;MNTSISISAPINVPFRGNNLYLVEHQGNPYVPMKPVVEGMGLAWQGQHAKLTTKFSKGIKEIVIPSAGGNQTMTCLPLRKLPAWLYSVQPGKVSPAIREKVVAYQEECDEVLWQYWTN
;
A
#
# COMPACT_ATOMS: atom_id res chain seq x y z
N MET A 1 -24.65 -6.52 11.98
CA MET A 1 -23.98 -6.63 11.98
C MET A 1 -23.11 -6.62 12.27
N ASN A 2 -22.71 -6.75 12.27
CA ASN A 2 -21.80 -6.73 12.56
C ASN A 2 -20.89 -6.58 12.43
N THR A 3 -20.45 -6.34 12.43
CA THR A 3 -19.60 -6.02 12.34
C THR A 3 -18.63 -6.08 12.42
N SER A 4 -18.29 -6.05 12.47
CA SER A 4 -17.41 -5.95 12.38
C SER A 4 -16.39 -6.00 12.74
N ILE A 5 -15.94 -6.48 12.94
CA ILE A 5 -14.94 -6.50 13.33
C ILE A 5 -14.01 -6.60 12.71
N SER A 6 -13.50 -6.32 12.72
CA SER A 6 -12.54 -5.95 12.22
C SER A 6 -11.39 -6.70 12.07
N ILE A 7 -11.36 -7.86 12.21
CA ILE A 7 -10.26 -8.69 11.87
C ILE A 7 -10.67 -9.44 10.65
N SER A 8 -10.02 -9.16 9.55
CA SER A 8 -10.26 -9.87 8.32
C SER A 8 -9.07 -10.73 8.02
N ALA A 9 -9.30 -11.89 7.45
CA ALA A 9 -8.22 -12.70 6.93
C ALA A 9 -7.60 -11.95 5.76
N PRO A 10 -6.26 -11.91 5.68
CA PRO A 10 -5.62 -11.25 4.56
C PRO A 10 -5.92 -11.96 3.24
N ILE A 11 -6.04 -11.17 2.19
CA ILE A 11 -6.32 -11.67 0.85
C ILE A 11 -5.15 -11.28 -0.04
N ASN A 12 -4.60 -12.25 -0.77
CA ASN A 12 -3.54 -11.98 -1.73
C ASN A 12 -4.15 -11.62 -3.07
N VAL A 13 -3.74 -10.48 -3.61
CA VAL A 13 -4.18 -10.01 -4.91
C VAL A 13 -2.95 -9.86 -5.79
N PRO A 14 -2.90 -10.47 -6.98
CA PRO A 14 -1.77 -10.27 -7.88
C PRO A 14 -1.69 -8.82 -8.30
N PHE A 15 -0.49 -8.27 -8.24
CA PHE A 15 -0.26 -6.88 -8.60
C PHE A 15 1.11 -6.78 -9.26
N ARG A 16 1.13 -6.62 -10.57
CA ARG A 16 2.34 -6.41 -11.37
C ARG A 16 3.42 -7.46 -11.08
N GLY A 17 3.01 -8.72 -11.03
CA GLY A 17 3.91 -9.82 -10.80
C GLY A 17 4.23 -10.09 -9.36
N ASN A 18 3.70 -9.30 -8.44
CA ASN A 18 3.84 -9.51 -7.00
C ASN A 18 2.47 -9.66 -6.38
N ASN A 19 2.41 -10.27 -5.21
CA ASN A 19 1.16 -10.39 -4.49
C ASN A 19 0.98 -9.19 -3.57
N LEU A 20 -0.21 -8.61 -3.65
CA LEU A 20 -0.59 -7.53 -2.76
C LEU A 20 -1.45 -8.12 -1.66
N TYR A 21 -1.12 -7.79 -0.44
CA TYR A 21 -1.71 -8.33 0.77
C TYR A 21 -2.77 -7.33 1.23
N LEU A 22 -4.03 -7.75 1.25
CA LEU A 22 -5.12 -6.85 1.61
C LEU A 22 -5.81 -7.33 2.86
N VAL A 23 -6.29 -6.39 3.65
CA VAL A 23 -7.20 -6.68 4.75
C VAL A 23 -8.42 -5.80 4.59
N GLU A 24 -9.56 -6.31 5.01
CA GLU A 24 -10.79 -5.56 4.97
C GLU A 24 -11.04 -4.91 6.32
N HIS A 25 -11.42 -3.64 6.31
CA HIS A 25 -11.75 -2.91 7.52
C HIS A 25 -12.97 -2.08 7.25
N GLN A 26 -14.07 -2.39 7.94
CA GLN A 26 -15.33 -1.68 7.78
C GLN A 26 -15.78 -1.65 6.32
N GLY A 27 -15.62 -2.78 5.64
CA GLY A 27 -16.07 -2.93 4.27
C GLY A 27 -15.13 -2.38 3.21
N ASN A 28 -13.98 -1.82 3.60
CA ASN A 28 -13.04 -1.24 2.66
C ASN A 28 -11.72 -1.99 2.68
N PRO A 29 -11.08 -2.16 1.50
CA PRO A 29 -9.78 -2.84 1.45
C PRO A 29 -8.66 -1.91 1.87
N TYR A 30 -7.76 -2.44 2.69
CA TYR A 30 -6.58 -1.73 3.17
C TYR A 30 -5.34 -2.57 2.92
N VAL A 31 -4.22 -1.90 2.75
CA VAL A 31 -2.93 -2.54 2.50
C VAL A 31 -2.04 -2.33 3.72
N PRO A 32 -1.60 -3.43 4.40
CA PRO A 32 -0.57 -3.29 5.42
C PRO A 32 0.71 -2.84 4.74
N MET A 33 1.23 -1.69 5.17
CA MET A 33 2.27 -1.03 4.39
C MET A 33 3.68 -1.51 4.69
N LYS A 34 3.94 -1.98 5.91
CA LYS A 34 5.30 -2.37 6.24
C LYS A 34 5.84 -3.49 5.35
N PRO A 35 5.08 -4.57 5.08
CA PRO A 35 5.59 -5.59 4.15
C PRO A 35 5.83 -5.05 2.76
N VAL A 36 4.98 -4.14 2.29
CA VAL A 36 5.16 -3.55 0.96
C VAL A 36 6.43 -2.72 0.92
N VAL A 37 6.60 -1.85 1.90
CA VAL A 37 7.76 -0.96 1.97
C VAL A 37 9.05 -1.76 2.04
N GLU A 38 9.10 -2.74 2.94
CA GLU A 38 10.32 -3.54 3.11
C GLU A 38 10.57 -4.42 1.91
N GLY A 39 9.51 -4.96 1.31
CA GLY A 39 9.65 -5.77 0.10
C GLY A 39 10.19 -4.96 -1.08
N MET A 40 9.99 -3.66 -1.07
CA MET A 40 10.52 -2.79 -2.11
C MET A 40 11.94 -2.30 -1.81
N GLY A 41 12.49 -2.67 -0.66
CA GLY A 41 13.83 -2.23 -0.30
C GLY A 41 13.88 -0.84 0.28
N LEU A 42 12.75 -0.30 0.69
CA LEU A 42 12.68 1.04 1.28
C LEU A 42 12.79 0.96 2.79
N ALA A 43 13.28 2.03 3.40
CA ALA A 43 13.37 2.12 4.85
C ALA A 43 11.99 2.40 5.44
N TRP A 44 11.56 1.54 6.37
CA TRP A 44 10.23 1.68 6.94
C TRP A 44 10.04 2.99 7.68
N GLN A 45 11.04 3.43 8.45
CA GLN A 45 10.88 4.63 9.26
C GLN A 45 10.57 5.86 8.41
N GLY A 46 11.28 6.02 7.28
CA GLY A 46 11.03 7.14 6.39
C GLY A 46 9.66 7.08 5.74
N GLN A 47 9.25 5.88 5.33
CA GLN A 47 7.95 5.74 4.71
C GLN A 47 6.82 5.87 5.73
N HIS A 48 7.03 5.39 6.94
CA HIS A 48 6.05 5.57 8.01
C HIS A 48 5.84 7.04 8.30
N ALA A 49 6.92 7.82 8.35
CA ALA A 49 6.80 9.26 8.54
C ALA A 49 6.00 9.91 7.42
N LYS A 50 6.25 9.49 6.17
CA LYS A 50 5.49 10.02 5.03
C LYS A 50 4.01 9.66 5.15
N LEU A 51 3.72 8.41 5.52
CA LEU A 51 2.33 7.97 5.66
C LEU A 51 1.61 8.77 6.75
N THR A 52 2.26 9.01 7.87
CA THR A 52 1.62 9.71 8.98
C THR A 52 1.45 11.20 8.71
N THR A 53 2.21 11.78 7.79
CA THR A 53 2.08 13.20 7.47
C THR A 53 1.24 13.42 6.22
N LYS A 54 1.56 12.77 5.12
CA LYS A 54 0.89 13.03 3.85
C LYS A 54 -0.39 12.24 3.66
N PHE A 55 -0.51 11.11 4.33
CA PHE A 55 -1.67 10.24 4.17
C PHE A 55 -2.41 10.06 5.48
N SER A 56 -2.25 11.01 6.39
CA SER A 56 -2.76 10.87 7.76
C SER A 56 -4.28 10.66 7.81
N LYS A 57 -5.00 11.18 6.84
CA LYS A 57 -6.46 11.05 6.85
C LYS A 57 -6.93 9.68 6.41
N GLY A 58 -6.08 8.91 5.76
CA GLY A 58 -6.48 7.62 5.22
C GLY A 58 -5.96 6.44 6.00
N ILE A 59 -4.78 6.56 6.60
CA ILE A 59 -4.17 5.41 7.26
C ILE A 59 -4.96 4.99 8.50
N LYS A 60 -4.91 3.68 8.78
CA LYS A 60 -5.53 3.10 9.97
C LYS A 60 -4.58 2.10 10.58
N GLU A 61 -4.61 2.01 11.91
CA GLU A 61 -3.91 0.95 12.62
C GLU A 61 -4.89 -0.20 12.75
N ILE A 62 -4.57 -1.32 12.12
CA ILE A 62 -5.49 -2.46 12.06
C ILE A 62 -4.81 -3.67 12.67
N VAL A 63 -5.56 -4.38 13.52
CA VAL A 63 -5.07 -5.61 14.13
C VAL A 63 -5.20 -6.74 13.12
N ILE A 64 -4.10 -7.41 12.83
CA ILE A 64 -4.05 -8.47 11.83
C ILE A 64 -3.55 -9.74 12.48
N PRO A 65 -4.26 -10.87 12.31
CA PRO A 65 -3.78 -12.15 12.86
C PRO A 65 -2.50 -12.57 12.17
N SER A 66 -1.60 -13.14 12.93
CA SER A 66 -0.36 -13.67 12.38
C SER A 66 0.03 -14.92 13.16
N ALA A 67 1.05 -15.63 12.67
CA ALA A 67 1.52 -16.86 13.30
C ALA A 67 1.99 -16.63 14.73
N GLY A 68 2.54 -15.45 15.02
CA GLY A 68 3.01 -15.12 16.36
C GLY A 68 1.98 -14.42 17.22
N GLY A 69 0.70 -14.40 16.80
CA GLY A 69 -0.35 -13.71 17.50
C GLY A 69 -0.80 -12.50 16.69
N ASN A 70 -1.69 -11.70 17.28
CA ASN A 70 -2.20 -10.52 16.60
C ASN A 70 -1.15 -9.42 16.58
N GLN A 71 -1.05 -8.73 15.45
CA GLN A 71 -0.16 -7.59 15.29
C GLN A 71 -0.97 -6.39 14.83
N THR A 72 -0.63 -5.22 15.36
CA THR A 72 -1.22 -3.97 14.89
C THR A 72 -0.32 -3.41 13.81
N MET A 73 -0.89 -3.16 12.63
CA MET A 73 -0.10 -2.69 11.49
C MET A 73 -0.72 -1.42 10.92
N THR A 74 0.15 -0.53 10.47
CA THR A 74 -0.27 0.69 9.77
C THR A 74 -0.71 0.30 8.36
N CYS A 75 -1.96 0.60 8.03
CA CYS A 75 -2.54 0.21 6.76
C CYS A 75 -3.01 1.44 5.99
N LEU A 76 -2.86 1.38 4.67
CA LEU A 76 -3.27 2.45 3.76
C LEU A 76 -4.48 1.96 2.96
N PRO A 77 -5.53 2.78 2.80
CA PRO A 77 -6.64 2.36 1.93
C PRO A 77 -6.13 2.02 0.54
N LEU A 78 -6.64 0.95 -0.03
CA LEU A 78 -6.20 0.53 -1.36
C LEU A 78 -6.32 1.68 -2.37
N ARG A 79 -7.38 2.48 -2.26
CA ARG A 79 -7.57 3.59 -3.20
C ARG A 79 -6.47 4.65 -3.11
N LYS A 80 -5.72 4.69 -2.01
CA LYS A 80 -4.61 5.63 -1.86
C LYS A 80 -3.27 5.01 -2.23
N LEU A 81 -3.24 3.72 -2.48
CA LEU A 81 -1.99 3.07 -2.86
C LEU A 81 -1.38 3.67 -4.14
N PRO A 82 -2.16 3.97 -5.18
CA PRO A 82 -1.57 4.60 -6.36
C PRO A 82 -0.85 5.91 -6.05
N ALA A 83 -1.43 6.75 -5.20
CA ALA A 83 -0.80 8.01 -4.84
C ALA A 83 0.51 7.78 -4.10
N TRP A 84 0.53 6.80 -3.19
CA TRP A 84 1.75 6.49 -2.46
C TRP A 84 2.82 5.94 -3.39
N LEU A 85 2.46 4.99 -4.27
CA LEU A 85 3.42 4.44 -5.23
C LEU A 85 3.98 5.51 -6.14
N TYR A 86 3.14 6.46 -6.55
CA TYR A 86 3.61 7.55 -7.39
C TYR A 86 4.61 8.44 -6.66
N SER A 87 4.51 8.52 -5.33
CA SER A 87 5.41 9.36 -4.54
C SER A 87 6.75 8.70 -4.24
N VAL A 88 6.90 7.42 -4.54
CA VAL A 88 8.14 6.69 -4.27
C VAL A 88 9.23 7.13 -5.24
N GLN A 89 10.43 7.37 -4.72
CA GLN A 89 11.58 7.72 -5.55
C GLN A 89 12.21 6.44 -6.10
N PRO A 90 12.21 6.24 -7.42
CA PRO A 90 12.73 4.97 -7.97
C PRO A 90 14.18 4.70 -7.60
N GLY A 91 14.98 5.74 -7.42
CA GLY A 91 16.36 5.55 -7.05
C GLY A 91 16.57 4.98 -5.67
N LYS A 92 15.54 4.98 -4.82
CA LYS A 92 15.66 4.50 -3.45
C LYS A 92 15.14 3.09 -3.26
N VAL A 93 14.44 2.52 -4.25
CA VAL A 93 14.00 1.14 -4.13
C VAL A 93 15.10 0.21 -4.59
N SER A 94 14.96 -1.08 -4.25
CA SER A 94 15.95 -2.06 -4.66
C SER A 94 16.02 -2.13 -6.19
N PRO A 95 17.21 -2.40 -6.75
CA PRO A 95 17.34 -2.45 -8.21
C PRO A 95 16.42 -3.47 -8.87
N ALA A 96 16.10 -4.55 -8.18
CA ALA A 96 15.27 -5.61 -8.76
C ALA A 96 13.86 -5.13 -9.10
N ILE A 97 13.36 -4.12 -8.40
CA ILE A 97 11.98 -3.65 -8.64
C ILE A 97 11.93 -2.23 -9.17
N ARG A 98 13.09 -1.59 -9.37
CA ARG A 98 13.13 -0.19 -9.80
C ARG A 98 12.39 0.04 -11.11
N GLU A 99 12.58 -0.84 -12.08
CA GLU A 99 11.92 -0.69 -13.38
C GLU A 99 10.42 -0.81 -13.25
N LYS A 100 9.93 -1.67 -12.34
CA LYS A 100 8.49 -1.82 -12.13
C LYS A 100 7.89 -0.54 -11.54
N VAL A 101 8.61 0.10 -10.64
CA VAL A 101 8.14 1.35 -10.05
C VAL A 101 8.07 2.44 -11.12
N VAL A 102 9.13 2.57 -11.94
CA VAL A 102 9.15 3.55 -13.01
C VAL A 102 8.02 3.30 -13.99
N ALA A 103 7.83 2.05 -14.40
CA ALA A 103 6.77 1.70 -15.33
C ALA A 103 5.40 2.05 -14.76
N TYR A 104 5.19 1.77 -13.48
CA TYR A 104 3.93 2.11 -12.84
C TYR A 104 3.69 3.62 -12.85
N GLN A 105 4.72 4.39 -12.53
CA GLN A 105 4.59 5.84 -12.48
C GLN A 105 4.30 6.41 -13.86
N GLU A 106 4.91 5.86 -14.90
CA GLU A 106 4.65 6.30 -16.26
C GLU A 106 3.24 5.96 -16.70
N GLU A 107 2.72 4.80 -16.28
CA GLU A 107 1.34 4.46 -16.56
C GLU A 107 0.37 5.40 -15.86
N CYS A 108 0.69 5.80 -14.66
CA CYS A 108 -0.13 6.78 -13.95
C CYS A 108 -0.17 8.10 -14.70
N ASP A 109 0.99 8.54 -15.21
CA ASP A 109 1.04 9.76 -16.01
C ASP A 109 0.12 9.66 -17.21
N GLU A 110 0.14 8.53 -17.91
CA GLU A 110 -0.67 8.35 -19.10
C GLU A 110 -2.16 8.36 -18.77
N VAL A 111 -2.54 7.69 -17.69
CA VAL A 111 -3.94 7.65 -17.26
C VAL A 111 -4.42 9.06 -16.92
N LEU A 112 -3.60 9.82 -16.20
CA LEU A 112 -3.96 11.18 -15.84
C LEU A 112 -4.06 12.08 -17.07
N TRP A 113 -3.15 11.92 -18.02
CA TRP A 113 -3.18 12.66 -19.26
C TRP A 113 -4.49 12.40 -20.01
N GLN A 114 -4.87 11.11 -20.11
CA GLN A 114 -6.11 10.77 -20.79
C GLN A 114 -7.33 11.31 -20.07
N TYR A 115 -7.30 11.30 -18.75
CA TYR A 115 -8.40 11.83 -17.97
C TYR A 115 -8.62 13.32 -18.27
N TRP A 116 -7.55 14.09 -18.41
CA TRP A 116 -7.64 15.52 -18.59
C TRP A 116 -7.87 15.93 -20.05
N THR A 117 -7.60 15.04 -20.99
CA THR A 117 -7.68 15.38 -22.41
C THR A 117 -8.89 14.76 -23.12
N ASN A 118 -9.63 13.92 -22.46
CA ASN A 118 -10.85 13.33 -23.06
C ASN A 118 -12.08 14.17 -22.77
#